data_d6111bae40428d1d91e23055dfc084c9
#
_entry.id   d6111bae40428d1d91e23055dfc084c9
#
_cell.length_a   1.000
_cell.length_b   1.000
_cell.length_c   1.000
_cell.angle_alpha   90.00
_cell.angle_beta   90.00
_cell.angle_gamma   90.00
#
_symmetry.space_group_name_H-M   'P 1'
#
loop_
_entity.id
_entity.type
_entity.pdbx_description
1 polymer ?
#
loop_
_entity_poly.entity_id
_entity_poly.type
_entity_poly.pdbx_seq_one_letter_code
_entity_poly.pdbx_strand_id
1 'polypeptide(L)'
;VFIGGGSEHDSLRVGNAYDWYPGPGSVVTWQPTPGCIAKARQAPVSPVPPSSMQAGHLRGFVEFGERGLDYSRAIMGSWDVPGRCDIRAMSYVINAHLRRHATYHSWFEYTEDKKIVRHTLKNPRDIQFVAKEYGVMTELEWRDHVLATPDPLQWDCFRLGIVQHDDRFSLYAVVDHLHCDPMLLAGLYVEIVMNYTALIEGKAPVTLPPAASYDDFCMREHQIVSGMTLESPEVRKWIDFAEANGGTLPDFPLPLGDQSIPCGGDTHVERLLGPEQTAQFEALCRQAGARFSGGLFACAALAHYELCGAETYYGLTPTDKRKSPADFMTVGWFTGVVPFTVPVDPNSFEETARAAQASFDANMDLANVPFDRVLELAPWLRKHGPQFTMMSYMDAGLPPLSGIVATALDGVNATAFTDGRSPAYMYSTVFRLFDEVSIMVSYPNNPVARESVIRYTEALKSVFDRVVAGTLAAVPVRVAR
;
A
#
# COMPACT_ATOMS: atom_id res chain seq x y z
N VAL A 1 -14.39 -1.91 8.58
CA VAL A 1 -13.91 -2.88 9.57
C VAL A 1 -12.80 -2.26 10.39
N PHE A 2 -12.68 -2.63 11.67
CA PHE A 2 -11.62 -2.18 12.57
C PHE A 2 -10.56 -3.27 12.71
N ILE A 3 -9.30 -2.88 12.78
CA ILE A 3 -8.16 -3.77 13.03
C ILE A 3 -7.31 -3.24 14.21
N GLY A 4 -6.85 -4.15 15.08
CA GLY A 4 -6.06 -3.84 16.28
C GLY A 4 -6.86 -3.10 17.34
N GLY A 5 -6.46 -3.27 18.60
CA GLY A 5 -7.06 -2.61 19.74
C GLY A 5 -8.36 -3.24 20.26
N GLY A 6 -8.55 -3.20 21.57
CA GLY A 6 -9.74 -3.72 22.24
C GLY A 6 -10.95 -2.78 22.20
N SER A 7 -10.82 -1.56 21.66
CA SER A 7 -11.88 -0.56 21.54
C SER A 7 -11.85 0.13 20.17
N GLU A 8 -12.97 0.70 19.74
CA GLU A 8 -13.05 1.50 18.51
C GLU A 8 -12.11 2.72 18.53
N HIS A 9 -11.76 3.21 19.73
CA HIS A 9 -10.92 4.40 19.92
C HIS A 9 -9.41 4.13 19.77
N ASP A 10 -8.99 2.86 19.92
CA ASP A 10 -7.59 2.44 19.87
C ASP A 10 -7.29 1.56 18.65
N SER A 11 -8.13 1.58 17.65
CA SER A 11 -8.03 0.74 16.47
C SER A 11 -7.95 1.55 15.18
N LEU A 12 -7.37 0.95 14.15
CA LEU A 12 -7.37 1.48 12.79
C LEU A 12 -8.60 0.95 12.04
N ARG A 13 -9.41 1.86 11.53
CA ARG A 13 -10.48 1.48 10.61
C ARG A 13 -9.95 1.33 9.20
N VAL A 14 -10.20 0.19 8.57
CA VAL A 14 -9.76 -0.10 7.20
C VAL A 14 -10.94 -0.50 6.31
N GLY A 15 -10.80 -0.27 5.01
CA GLY A 15 -11.81 -0.59 4.02
C GLY A 15 -11.57 0.16 2.72
N ASN A 16 -12.64 0.57 2.06
CA ASN A 16 -12.60 1.42 0.88
C ASN A 16 -13.50 2.65 1.05
N ALA A 17 -13.48 3.55 0.08
CA ALA A 17 -14.24 4.80 0.11
C ALA A 17 -15.76 4.64 0.21
N TYR A 18 -16.29 3.44 -0.01
CA TYR A 18 -17.72 3.13 0.12
C TYR A 18 -18.09 2.64 1.52
N ASP A 19 -17.11 2.32 2.36
CA ASP A 19 -17.32 1.78 3.72
C ASP A 19 -17.28 2.85 4.80
N TRP A 20 -16.92 4.08 4.45
CA TRP A 20 -16.71 5.12 5.44
C TRP A 20 -17.18 6.50 4.98
N TYR A 21 -17.76 7.21 5.92
CA TYR A 21 -18.16 8.60 5.84
C TYR A 21 -17.85 9.30 7.18
N PRO A 22 -17.19 10.45 7.19
CA PRO A 22 -16.81 11.15 8.43
C PRO A 22 -18.01 11.68 9.22
N GLY A 23 -19.21 11.61 8.67
CA GLY A 23 -20.43 12.19 9.23
C GLY A 23 -20.71 13.59 8.67
N PRO A 24 -21.90 14.13 8.96
CA PRO A 24 -22.28 15.44 8.47
C PRO A 24 -21.41 16.53 9.10
N GLY A 25 -20.95 17.44 8.28
CA GLY A 25 -20.10 18.54 8.70
C GLY A 25 -19.74 19.47 7.55
N SER A 26 -19.19 20.63 7.85
CA SER A 26 -18.77 21.59 6.83
C SER A 26 -17.41 21.19 6.24
N VAL A 27 -17.38 20.94 4.93
CA VAL A 27 -16.19 20.50 4.20
C VAL A 27 -15.35 21.70 3.77
N VAL A 28 -14.07 21.67 4.10
CA VAL A 28 -13.06 22.60 3.61
C VAL A 28 -11.93 21.81 2.98
N THR A 29 -11.57 22.13 1.75
CA THR A 29 -10.52 21.45 1.00
C THR A 29 -9.45 22.43 0.57
N TRP A 30 -8.19 22.07 0.72
CA TRP A 30 -7.07 22.86 0.20
C TRP A 30 -6.87 22.57 -1.27
N GLN A 31 -6.88 23.62 -2.08
CA GLN A 31 -6.73 23.57 -3.53
C GLN A 31 -5.54 24.40 -3.98
N PRO A 32 -4.85 24.01 -5.07
CA PRO A 32 -3.80 24.82 -5.61
C PRO A 32 -4.36 26.15 -6.16
N THR A 33 -3.63 27.23 -5.95
CA THR A 33 -3.99 28.52 -6.58
C THR A 33 -3.84 28.45 -8.10
N PRO A 34 -4.59 29.28 -8.88
CA PRO A 34 -4.42 29.33 -10.33
C PRO A 34 -2.98 29.60 -10.78
N GLY A 35 -2.26 30.46 -10.03
CA GLY A 35 -0.83 30.73 -10.29
C GLY A 35 0.06 29.51 -10.06
N CYS A 36 -0.23 28.73 -9.02
CA CYS A 36 0.47 27.48 -8.74
C CYS A 36 0.24 26.45 -9.86
N ILE A 37 -1.00 26.27 -10.31
CA ILE A 37 -1.33 25.38 -11.44
C ILE A 37 -0.61 25.81 -12.71
N ALA A 38 -0.61 27.11 -13.02
CA ALA A 38 0.07 27.63 -14.20
C ALA A 38 1.58 27.34 -14.18
N LYS A 39 2.23 27.51 -13.02
CA LYS A 39 3.66 27.17 -12.86
C LYS A 39 3.92 25.68 -12.96
N ALA A 40 3.05 24.83 -12.42
CA ALA A 40 3.15 23.39 -12.56
C ALA A 40 3.07 22.95 -14.03
N ARG A 41 2.13 23.49 -14.79
CA ARG A 41 1.97 23.22 -16.25
C ARG A 41 3.19 23.67 -17.07
N GLN A 42 3.88 24.72 -16.62
CA GLN A 42 5.07 25.25 -17.28
C GLN A 42 6.37 24.64 -16.70
N ALA A 43 6.27 23.69 -15.80
CA ALA A 43 7.44 23.06 -15.20
C ALA A 43 8.30 22.40 -16.27
N PRO A 44 9.62 22.59 -16.24
CA PRO A 44 10.50 22.01 -17.24
C PRO A 44 10.54 20.49 -17.14
N VAL A 45 10.90 19.86 -18.25
CA VAL A 45 11.23 18.44 -18.28
C VAL A 45 12.39 18.17 -17.33
N SER A 46 12.23 17.17 -16.50
CA SER A 46 13.22 16.69 -15.54
C SER A 46 14.08 15.59 -16.17
N PRO A 47 15.40 15.58 -15.92
CA PRO A 47 16.25 14.45 -16.30
C PRO A 47 16.07 13.23 -15.37
N VAL A 48 15.37 13.40 -14.25
CA VAL A 48 15.12 12.32 -13.30
C VAL A 48 13.98 11.43 -13.80
N PRO A 49 14.22 10.15 -14.05
CA PRO A 49 13.16 9.24 -14.49
C PRO A 49 12.16 8.96 -13.35
N PRO A 50 10.95 8.46 -13.66
CA PRO A 50 10.10 7.90 -12.63
C PRO A 50 10.77 6.68 -11.98
N SER A 51 10.39 6.36 -10.74
CA SER A 51 10.72 5.05 -10.19
C SER A 51 10.01 3.94 -10.98
N SER A 52 10.49 2.71 -10.84
CA SER A 52 9.86 1.56 -11.49
C SER A 52 8.40 1.38 -11.07
N MET A 53 8.09 1.63 -9.79
CA MET A 53 6.72 1.59 -9.28
C MET A 53 5.85 2.69 -9.88
N GLN A 54 6.35 3.92 -9.97
CA GLN A 54 5.64 5.02 -10.61
C GLN A 54 5.37 4.73 -12.10
N ALA A 55 6.38 4.23 -12.81
CA ALA A 55 6.24 3.89 -14.23
C ALA A 55 5.22 2.77 -14.45
N GLY A 56 5.23 1.72 -13.62
CA GLY A 56 4.24 0.64 -13.65
C GLY A 56 2.83 1.13 -13.37
N HIS A 57 2.67 2.02 -12.38
CA HIS A 57 1.39 2.61 -12.01
C HIS A 57 0.79 3.47 -13.15
N LEU A 58 1.60 4.32 -13.76
CA LEU A 58 1.16 5.15 -14.90
C LEU A 58 0.75 4.31 -16.11
N ARG A 59 1.53 3.26 -16.44
CA ARG A 59 1.16 2.31 -17.50
C ARG A 59 -0.15 1.60 -17.17
N GLY A 60 -0.28 1.09 -15.95
CA GLY A 60 -1.51 0.43 -15.49
C GLY A 60 -2.73 1.34 -15.58
N PHE A 61 -2.61 2.59 -15.14
CA PHE A 61 -3.69 3.57 -15.24
C PHE A 61 -4.15 3.78 -16.67
N VAL A 62 -3.22 3.96 -17.62
CA VAL A 62 -3.56 4.15 -19.04
C VAL A 62 -4.16 2.88 -19.65
N GLU A 63 -3.56 1.71 -19.43
CA GLU A 63 -4.04 0.41 -19.93
C GLU A 63 -5.46 0.09 -19.43
N PHE A 64 -5.77 0.41 -18.17
CA PHE A 64 -7.11 0.23 -17.58
C PHE A 64 -8.12 1.19 -18.23
N GLY A 65 -7.73 2.46 -18.40
CA GLY A 65 -8.54 3.46 -19.07
C GLY A 65 -8.89 3.07 -20.51
N GLU A 66 -7.94 2.53 -21.27
CA GLU A 66 -8.15 2.01 -22.63
C GLU A 66 -9.17 0.84 -22.67
N ARG A 67 -9.29 0.10 -21.58
CA ARG A 67 -10.26 -0.98 -21.42
C ARG A 67 -11.60 -0.52 -20.82
N GLY A 68 -11.77 0.76 -20.55
CA GLY A 68 -12.95 1.31 -19.88
C GLY A 68 -13.08 0.93 -18.40
N LEU A 69 -11.96 0.57 -17.75
CA LEU A 69 -11.91 0.23 -16.34
C LEU A 69 -11.44 1.44 -15.52
N ASP A 70 -12.02 1.61 -14.33
CA ASP A 70 -11.61 2.65 -13.38
C ASP A 70 -10.54 2.08 -12.43
N TYR A 71 -9.32 2.55 -12.58
CA TYR A 71 -8.12 2.01 -11.95
C TYR A 71 -8.00 2.43 -10.49
N SER A 72 -7.82 1.47 -9.58
CA SER A 72 -7.54 1.74 -8.16
C SER A 72 -6.18 2.40 -8.01
N ARG A 73 -6.15 3.61 -7.43
CA ARG A 73 -4.97 4.47 -7.49
C ARG A 73 -4.72 5.35 -6.27
N ALA A 74 -5.65 5.44 -5.33
CA ALA A 74 -5.51 6.36 -4.22
C ALA A 74 -5.40 5.66 -2.87
N ILE A 75 -4.51 6.18 -2.02
CA ILE A 75 -4.45 5.91 -0.59
C ILE A 75 -5.18 7.04 0.11
N MET A 76 -6.07 6.69 1.02
CA MET A 76 -6.87 7.63 1.80
C MET A 76 -6.65 7.40 3.29
N GLY A 77 -6.58 8.50 4.05
CA GLY A 77 -6.52 8.46 5.49
C GLY A 77 -7.30 9.58 6.14
N SER A 78 -7.72 9.37 7.39
CA SER A 78 -8.40 10.40 8.16
C SER A 78 -8.11 10.25 9.66
N TRP A 79 -8.14 11.38 10.37
CA TRP A 79 -7.97 11.49 11.81
C TRP A 79 -8.91 12.53 12.39
N ASP A 80 -9.53 12.23 13.51
CA ASP A 80 -10.32 13.19 14.26
C ASP A 80 -9.41 14.05 15.15
N VAL A 81 -9.60 15.36 15.11
CA VAL A 81 -8.89 16.34 15.94
C VAL A 81 -9.92 17.13 16.72
N PRO A 82 -9.81 17.21 18.06
CA PRO A 82 -10.77 17.95 18.87
C PRO A 82 -10.85 19.46 18.54
N GLY A 83 -12.05 20.01 18.66
CA GLY A 83 -12.31 21.43 18.54
C GLY A 83 -12.54 21.93 17.12
N ARG A 84 -12.48 23.24 16.95
CA ARG A 84 -12.65 23.90 15.65
C ARG A 84 -11.30 24.09 14.98
N CYS A 85 -11.22 23.77 13.70
CA CYS A 85 -10.00 23.93 12.92
C CYS A 85 -9.62 25.41 12.76
N ASP A 86 -8.40 25.76 13.14
CA ASP A 86 -7.77 27.00 12.72
C ASP A 86 -7.27 26.86 11.28
N ILE A 87 -8.00 27.46 10.34
CA ILE A 87 -7.74 27.37 8.91
C ILE A 87 -6.36 27.95 8.53
N ARG A 88 -5.88 28.96 9.23
CA ARG A 88 -4.56 29.57 8.94
C ARG A 88 -3.44 28.65 9.37
N ALA A 89 -3.53 28.10 10.57
CA ALA A 89 -2.58 27.11 11.08
C ALA A 89 -2.55 25.85 10.21
N MET A 90 -3.74 25.34 9.82
CA MET A 90 -3.84 24.17 8.95
C MET A 90 -3.26 24.45 7.56
N SER A 91 -3.54 25.62 6.98
CA SER A 91 -2.96 26.03 5.69
C SER A 91 -1.42 26.08 5.76
N TYR A 92 -0.87 26.53 6.87
CA TYR A 92 0.57 26.56 7.08
C TYR A 92 1.18 25.14 7.06
N VAL A 93 0.65 24.23 7.86
CA VAL A 93 1.22 22.87 7.97
C VAL A 93 1.02 22.06 6.70
N ILE A 94 -0.11 22.21 6.00
CA ILE A 94 -0.36 21.53 4.71
C ILE A 94 0.65 22.01 3.65
N ASN A 95 0.82 23.33 3.50
CA ASN A 95 1.79 23.86 2.54
C ASN A 95 3.24 23.49 2.90
N ALA A 96 3.57 23.45 4.19
CA ALA A 96 4.88 22.99 4.66
C ALA A 96 5.13 21.53 4.27
N HIS A 97 4.16 20.65 4.47
CA HIS A 97 4.24 19.23 4.07
C HIS A 97 4.45 19.09 2.55
N LEU A 98 3.61 19.72 1.73
CA LEU A 98 3.71 19.64 0.27
C LEU A 98 5.04 20.16 -0.29
N ARG A 99 5.58 21.22 0.33
CA ARG A 99 6.87 21.81 -0.07
C ARG A 99 8.08 21.00 0.38
N ARG A 100 7.93 20.23 1.47
CA ARG A 100 8.98 19.42 2.06
C ARG A 100 9.36 18.23 1.18
N HIS A 101 8.39 17.59 0.52
CA HIS A 101 8.56 16.32 -0.16
C HIS A 101 8.66 16.46 -1.68
N ALA A 102 9.82 16.08 -2.24
CA ALA A 102 10.11 16.23 -3.66
C ALA A 102 9.11 15.51 -4.59
N THR A 103 8.47 14.45 -4.12
CA THR A 103 7.47 13.74 -4.93
C THR A 103 6.34 14.65 -5.41
N TYR A 104 5.85 15.58 -4.57
CA TYR A 104 4.80 16.53 -4.93
C TYR A 104 5.23 17.63 -5.88
N HIS A 105 6.52 17.77 -6.15
CA HIS A 105 7.03 18.78 -7.07
C HIS A 105 6.97 18.36 -8.52
N SER A 106 6.68 17.08 -8.78
CA SER A 106 6.70 16.51 -10.13
C SER A 106 5.34 16.01 -10.59
N TRP A 107 5.14 16.01 -11.90
CA TRP A 107 4.03 15.37 -12.58
C TRP A 107 4.54 14.68 -13.85
N PHE A 108 3.69 13.86 -14.46
CA PHE A 108 4.09 12.99 -15.57
C PHE A 108 3.13 13.13 -16.75
N GLU A 109 3.72 13.16 -17.92
CA GLU A 109 3.03 13.06 -19.19
C GLU A 109 3.22 11.66 -19.76
N TYR A 110 2.14 11.06 -20.24
CA TYR A 110 2.18 9.79 -20.96
C TYR A 110 1.96 10.10 -22.46
N THR A 111 3.02 9.94 -23.26
CA THR A 111 3.01 10.34 -24.65
C THR A 111 2.38 9.28 -25.56
N GLU A 112 2.00 9.65 -26.79
CA GLU A 112 1.41 8.73 -27.76
C GLU A 112 2.33 7.55 -28.12
N ASP A 113 3.65 7.75 -28.10
CA ASP A 113 4.66 6.69 -28.26
C ASP A 113 4.97 5.92 -26.96
N LYS A 114 4.07 6.00 -25.98
CA LYS A 114 4.11 5.28 -24.69
C LYS A 114 5.32 5.58 -23.80
N LYS A 115 5.90 6.76 -23.95
CA LYS A 115 6.96 7.25 -23.07
C LYS A 115 6.37 8.04 -21.90
N ILE A 116 7.04 7.97 -20.78
CA ILE A 116 6.73 8.75 -19.59
C ILE A 116 7.73 9.90 -19.51
N VAL A 117 7.23 11.13 -19.54
CA VAL A 117 8.02 12.35 -19.41
C VAL A 117 7.72 12.99 -18.06
N ARG A 118 8.75 13.23 -17.26
CA ARG A 118 8.63 13.88 -15.96
C ARG A 118 8.84 15.39 -16.09
N HIS A 119 8.00 16.15 -15.45
CA HIS A 119 8.12 17.59 -15.27
C HIS A 119 8.25 17.92 -13.79
N THR A 120 9.15 18.84 -13.42
CA THR A 120 9.41 19.16 -12.02
C THR A 120 9.46 20.68 -11.79
N LEU A 121 8.68 21.16 -10.83
CA LEU A 121 8.75 22.52 -10.32
C LEU A 121 10.13 22.79 -9.73
N LYS A 122 10.79 23.86 -10.18
CA LYS A 122 12.15 24.22 -9.72
C LYS A 122 12.15 24.78 -8.29
N ASN A 123 11.11 25.51 -7.93
CA ASN A 123 11.01 26.17 -6.64
C ASN A 123 9.82 25.64 -5.84
N PRO A 124 10.06 24.89 -4.75
CA PRO A 124 8.99 24.40 -3.90
C PRO A 124 8.07 25.51 -3.32
N ARG A 125 8.57 26.74 -3.21
CA ARG A 125 7.77 27.89 -2.75
C ARG A 125 6.65 28.26 -3.72
N ASP A 126 6.72 27.82 -4.98
CA ASP A 126 5.65 28.00 -5.96
C ASP A 126 4.43 27.14 -5.66
N ILE A 127 4.56 26.10 -4.82
CA ILE A 127 3.44 25.31 -4.32
C ILE A 127 2.67 26.13 -3.29
N GLN A 128 1.43 26.47 -3.65
CA GLN A 128 0.55 27.27 -2.82
C GLN A 128 -0.87 26.72 -2.89
N PHE A 129 -1.32 26.15 -1.79
CA PHE A 129 -2.67 25.62 -1.60
C PHE A 129 -3.43 26.56 -0.65
N VAL A 130 -4.67 26.83 -0.98
CA VAL A 130 -5.58 27.69 -0.21
C VAL A 130 -6.85 26.92 0.14
N ALA A 131 -7.40 27.23 1.31
CA ALA A 131 -8.65 26.63 1.77
C ALA A 131 -9.82 27.11 0.92
N LYS A 132 -10.68 26.18 0.52
CA LYS A 132 -11.96 26.43 -0.14
C LYS A 132 -13.08 25.74 0.61
N GLU A 133 -14.10 26.48 0.98
CA GLU A 133 -15.29 25.97 1.65
C GLU A 133 -16.28 25.38 0.63
N TYR A 134 -16.84 24.21 0.95
CA TYR A 134 -17.83 23.50 0.15
C TYR A 134 -19.18 23.38 0.87
N GLY A 135 -19.26 23.75 2.15
CA GLY A 135 -20.46 23.55 2.96
C GLY A 135 -20.65 22.11 3.41
N VAL A 136 -21.86 21.81 3.88
CA VAL A 136 -22.23 20.48 4.35
C VAL A 136 -22.47 19.55 3.17
N MET A 137 -21.89 18.35 3.20
CA MET A 137 -22.07 17.33 2.18
C MET A 137 -22.81 16.13 2.77
N THR A 138 -23.66 15.51 1.96
CA THR A 138 -24.19 14.17 2.19
C THR A 138 -23.08 13.13 2.00
N GLU A 139 -23.34 11.88 2.43
CA GLU A 139 -22.37 10.78 2.22
C GLU A 139 -22.00 10.60 0.74
N LEU A 140 -22.99 10.67 -0.17
CA LEU A 140 -22.75 10.53 -1.60
C LEU A 140 -21.91 11.69 -2.16
N GLU A 141 -22.27 12.93 -1.81
CA GLU A 141 -21.52 14.12 -2.23
C GLU A 141 -20.08 14.10 -1.70
N TRP A 142 -19.89 13.67 -0.45
CA TRP A 142 -18.57 13.46 0.13
C TRP A 142 -17.76 12.44 -0.66
N ARG A 143 -18.33 11.28 -0.93
CA ARG A 143 -17.68 10.23 -1.72
C ARG A 143 -17.29 10.72 -3.10
N ASP A 144 -18.22 11.34 -3.81
CA ASP A 144 -17.97 11.91 -5.13
C ASP A 144 -16.86 12.97 -5.07
N HIS A 145 -16.87 13.80 -4.02
CA HIS A 145 -15.85 14.83 -3.81
C HIS A 145 -14.45 14.23 -3.63
N VAL A 146 -14.27 13.20 -2.82
CA VAL A 146 -12.95 12.58 -2.61
C VAL A 146 -12.51 11.76 -3.80
N LEU A 147 -13.42 11.05 -4.48
CA LEU A 147 -13.14 10.29 -5.69
C LEU A 147 -12.84 11.17 -6.91
N ALA A 148 -13.29 12.43 -6.90
CA ALA A 148 -12.96 13.44 -7.91
C ALA A 148 -11.55 14.03 -7.75
N THR A 149 -10.71 13.53 -6.86
CA THR A 149 -9.28 13.87 -6.82
C THR A 149 -8.66 13.62 -8.20
N PRO A 150 -7.89 14.57 -8.77
CA PRO A 150 -7.34 14.45 -10.12
C PRO A 150 -6.55 13.15 -10.32
N ASP A 151 -6.47 12.69 -11.56
CA ASP A 151 -5.79 11.47 -11.93
C ASP A 151 -4.25 11.62 -11.94
N PRO A 152 -3.48 10.52 -12.01
CA PRO A 152 -2.02 10.56 -11.90
C PRO A 152 -1.30 11.23 -13.06
N LEU A 153 -2.00 11.61 -14.14
CA LEU A 153 -1.45 12.42 -15.23
C LEU A 153 -1.63 13.93 -14.99
N GLN A 154 -2.31 14.30 -13.88
CA GLN A 154 -2.41 15.68 -13.42
C GLN A 154 -1.40 15.92 -12.29
N TRP A 155 -0.86 17.15 -12.21
CA TRP A 155 0.10 17.46 -11.16
C TRP A 155 -0.49 17.31 -9.74
N ASP A 156 -1.72 17.78 -9.53
CA ASP A 156 -2.40 17.84 -8.25
C ASP A 156 -3.24 16.57 -7.95
N CYS A 157 -2.71 15.39 -8.27
CA CYS A 157 -3.36 14.10 -8.01
C CYS A 157 -3.35 13.72 -6.50
N PHE A 158 -3.57 14.71 -5.66
CA PHE A 158 -3.73 14.58 -4.20
C PHE A 158 -4.66 15.67 -3.66
N ARG A 159 -5.32 15.36 -2.55
CA ARG A 159 -6.28 16.25 -1.91
C ARG A 159 -6.18 16.15 -0.40
N LEU A 160 -6.14 17.29 0.28
CA LEU A 160 -6.20 17.38 1.73
C LEU A 160 -7.35 18.29 2.12
N GLY A 161 -8.05 17.93 3.18
CA GLY A 161 -9.18 18.73 3.65
C GLY A 161 -9.61 18.35 5.05
N ILE A 162 -10.63 19.04 5.52
CA ILE A 162 -11.29 18.76 6.80
C ILE A 162 -12.80 18.67 6.61
N VAL A 163 -13.44 17.93 7.51
CA VAL A 163 -14.88 18.01 7.76
C VAL A 163 -15.05 18.54 9.17
N GLN A 164 -15.57 19.76 9.30
CA GLN A 164 -15.79 20.41 10.59
C GLN A 164 -17.13 19.94 11.18
N HIS A 165 -17.08 19.33 12.35
CA HIS A 165 -18.22 18.99 13.20
C HIS A 165 -18.35 20.00 14.35
N ASP A 166 -19.31 19.79 15.25
CA ASP A 166 -19.56 20.71 16.35
C ASP A 166 -18.41 20.75 17.38
N ASP A 167 -17.86 19.58 17.70
CA ASP A 167 -16.86 19.37 18.77
C ASP A 167 -15.47 18.99 18.28
N ARG A 168 -15.33 18.62 17.01
CA ARG A 168 -14.09 18.17 16.37
C ARG A 168 -14.09 18.47 14.89
N PHE A 169 -12.98 18.24 14.24
CA PHE A 169 -12.92 18.10 12.80
C PHE A 169 -12.20 16.80 12.39
N SER A 170 -12.64 16.21 11.29
CA SER A 170 -11.96 15.06 10.67
C SER A 170 -11.03 15.61 9.59
N LEU A 171 -9.71 15.54 9.83
CA LEU A 171 -8.71 15.77 8.78
C LEU A 171 -8.73 14.55 7.83
N TYR A 172 -8.74 14.79 6.54
CA TYR A 172 -8.61 13.73 5.55
C TYR A 172 -7.57 14.03 4.48
N ALA A 173 -6.96 13.00 3.96
CA ALA A 173 -6.06 13.05 2.82
C ALA A 173 -6.43 11.97 1.81
N VAL A 174 -6.36 12.32 0.53
CA VAL A 174 -6.47 11.41 -0.63
C VAL A 174 -5.24 11.66 -1.47
N VAL A 175 -4.37 10.68 -1.62
CA VAL A 175 -3.12 10.83 -2.38
C VAL A 175 -3.01 9.69 -3.36
N ASP A 176 -2.79 10.02 -4.64
CA ASP A 176 -2.52 9.02 -5.65
C ASP A 176 -1.26 8.21 -5.30
N HIS A 177 -1.32 6.90 -5.46
CA HIS A 177 -0.22 6.00 -5.15
C HIS A 177 1.06 6.33 -5.93
N LEU A 178 0.93 7.12 -7.02
CA LEU A 178 2.07 7.70 -7.74
C LEU A 178 3.06 8.41 -6.82
N HIS A 179 2.58 9.07 -5.77
CA HIS A 179 3.38 9.88 -4.87
C HIS A 179 3.75 9.20 -3.56
N CYS A 180 3.18 8.05 -3.25
CA CYS A 180 3.30 7.50 -1.91
C CYS A 180 3.18 5.97 -1.84
N ASP A 181 3.61 5.44 -0.74
CA ASP A 181 3.26 4.12 -0.21
C ASP A 181 2.53 4.26 1.13
N PRO A 182 2.11 3.18 1.80
CA PRO A 182 1.35 3.25 3.06
C PRO A 182 2.04 4.02 4.20
N MET A 183 3.36 4.23 4.15
CA MET A 183 4.09 5.07 5.11
C MET A 183 3.64 6.55 5.08
N LEU A 184 2.96 6.97 4.01
CA LEU A 184 2.32 8.29 3.92
C LEU A 184 1.47 8.60 5.16
N LEU A 185 0.67 7.63 5.62
CA LEU A 185 -0.28 7.85 6.73
C LEU A 185 0.45 8.24 8.02
N ALA A 186 1.57 7.59 8.32
CA ALA A 186 2.42 7.96 9.45
C ALA A 186 3.04 9.35 9.28
N GLY A 187 3.53 9.65 8.08
CA GLY A 187 4.09 10.96 7.73
C GLY A 187 3.06 12.09 7.87
N LEU A 188 1.85 11.92 7.34
CA LEU A 188 0.76 12.89 7.45
C LEU A 188 0.36 13.15 8.91
N TYR A 189 0.28 12.10 9.72
CA TYR A 189 -0.03 12.26 11.13
C TYR A 189 1.02 13.12 11.83
N VAL A 190 2.29 12.78 11.68
CA VAL A 190 3.39 13.50 12.35
C VAL A 190 3.52 14.94 11.82
N GLU A 191 3.52 15.10 10.51
CA GLU A 191 3.80 16.42 9.90
C GLU A 191 2.61 17.37 9.91
N ILE A 192 1.38 16.86 9.83
CA ILE A 192 0.19 17.69 9.79
C ILE A 192 -0.50 17.69 11.14
N VAL A 193 -0.95 16.55 11.67
CA VAL A 193 -1.75 16.50 12.89
C VAL A 193 -0.94 16.99 14.09
N MET A 194 0.24 16.40 14.33
CA MET A 194 1.06 16.77 15.49
C MET A 194 1.59 18.20 15.39
N ASN A 195 2.03 18.66 14.22
CA ASN A 195 2.52 20.03 14.04
C ASN A 195 1.39 21.06 14.12
N TYR A 196 0.21 20.76 13.57
CA TYR A 196 -0.96 21.59 13.75
C TYR A 196 -1.30 21.76 15.24
N THR A 197 -1.38 20.65 15.97
CA THR A 197 -1.67 20.65 17.41
C THR A 197 -0.62 21.45 18.19
N ALA A 198 0.66 21.24 17.93
CA ALA A 198 1.73 22.00 18.55
C ALA A 198 1.59 23.53 18.26
N LEU A 199 1.29 23.88 17.01
CA LEU A 199 1.16 25.28 16.60
C LEU A 199 0.00 26.01 17.30
N ILE A 200 -1.19 25.38 17.37
CA ILE A 200 -2.35 26.00 18.04
C ILE A 200 -2.19 26.09 19.56
N GLU A 201 -1.41 25.18 20.16
CA GLU A 201 -1.08 25.20 21.58
C GLU A 201 0.11 26.12 21.93
N GLY A 202 0.70 26.77 20.94
CA GLY A 202 1.88 27.62 21.12
C GLY A 202 3.14 26.86 21.53
N LYS A 203 3.18 25.56 21.25
CA LYS A 203 4.32 24.68 21.50
C LYS A 203 5.31 24.68 20.33
N ALA A 204 6.53 24.23 20.59
CA ALA A 204 7.50 24.03 19.53
C ALA A 204 7.02 22.93 18.55
N PRO A 205 7.21 23.10 17.25
CA PRO A 205 6.87 22.08 16.26
C PRO A 205 7.70 20.81 16.49
N VAL A 206 7.19 19.68 16.02
CA VAL A 206 7.93 18.42 16.03
C VAL A 206 9.22 18.58 15.24
N THR A 207 10.35 18.27 15.86
CA THR A 207 11.64 18.31 15.17
C THR A 207 11.75 17.06 14.28
N LEU A 208 11.75 17.29 12.98
CA LEU A 208 11.90 16.23 11.98
C LEU A 208 13.31 16.29 11.35
N PRO A 209 13.92 15.13 11.04
CA PRO A 209 15.11 15.13 10.22
C PRO A 209 14.80 15.74 8.84
N PRO A 210 15.77 16.29 8.12
CA PRO A 210 15.56 16.68 6.72
C PRO A 210 14.98 15.50 5.93
N ALA A 211 14.00 15.76 5.05
CA ALA A 211 13.51 14.72 4.16
C ALA A 211 14.62 14.31 3.19
N ALA A 212 14.73 13.02 2.91
CA ALA A 212 15.60 12.53 1.85
C ALA A 212 15.05 12.97 0.48
N SER A 213 15.91 12.98 -0.52
CA SER A 213 15.50 13.28 -1.90
C SER A 213 14.90 12.03 -2.54
N TYR A 214 13.60 12.06 -2.83
CA TYR A 214 12.96 11.00 -3.62
C TYR A 214 13.51 10.97 -5.06
N ASP A 215 13.95 12.10 -5.58
CA ASP A 215 14.62 12.20 -6.88
C ASP A 215 15.93 11.42 -6.90
N ASP A 216 16.73 11.51 -5.83
CA ASP A 216 17.96 10.72 -5.68
C ASP A 216 17.66 9.22 -5.59
N PHE A 217 16.58 8.84 -4.95
CA PHE A 217 16.11 7.44 -4.96
C PHE A 217 15.79 6.97 -6.39
N CYS A 218 15.00 7.73 -7.15
CA CYS A 218 14.68 7.43 -8.54
C CYS A 218 15.94 7.32 -9.42
N MET A 219 16.90 8.22 -9.26
CA MET A 219 18.17 8.18 -10.00
C MET A 219 19.01 6.95 -9.67
N ARG A 220 19.14 6.61 -8.39
CA ARG A 220 19.87 5.40 -7.97
C ARG A 220 19.21 4.13 -8.50
N GLU A 221 17.88 4.04 -8.40
CA GLU A 221 17.15 2.91 -8.94
C GLU A 221 17.35 2.78 -10.45
N HIS A 222 17.24 3.87 -11.17
CA HIS A 222 17.46 3.89 -12.62
C HIS A 222 18.87 3.45 -13.01
N GLN A 223 19.90 3.89 -12.30
CA GLN A 223 21.27 3.47 -12.54
C GLN A 223 21.47 1.98 -12.34
N ILE A 224 20.90 1.42 -11.27
CA ILE A 224 20.94 -0.02 -11.00
C ILE A 224 20.23 -0.79 -12.11
N VAL A 225 18.99 -0.42 -12.42
CA VAL A 225 18.13 -1.13 -13.38
C VAL A 225 18.68 -1.08 -14.80
N SER A 226 19.20 0.09 -15.25
CA SER A 226 19.77 0.23 -16.60
C SER A 226 21.09 -0.51 -16.78
N GLY A 227 21.82 -0.77 -15.71
CA GLY A 227 23.04 -1.59 -15.74
C GLY A 227 22.79 -3.11 -15.78
N MET A 228 21.56 -3.56 -15.60
CA MET A 228 21.23 -4.98 -15.56
C MET A 228 21.20 -5.63 -16.96
N THR A 229 21.72 -6.84 -17.03
CA THR A 229 21.75 -7.69 -18.23
C THR A 229 21.24 -9.09 -17.88
N LEU A 230 21.10 -9.95 -18.90
CA LEU A 230 20.80 -11.39 -18.70
C LEU A 230 21.84 -12.13 -17.85
N GLU A 231 23.06 -11.60 -17.76
CA GLU A 231 24.13 -12.18 -16.96
C GLU A 231 24.09 -11.73 -15.48
N SER A 232 23.25 -10.75 -15.15
CA SER A 232 23.10 -10.29 -13.78
C SER A 232 22.48 -11.38 -12.90
N PRO A 233 23.10 -11.74 -11.76
CA PRO A 233 22.63 -12.85 -10.92
C PRO A 233 21.17 -12.65 -10.44
N GLU A 234 20.79 -11.42 -10.13
CA GLU A 234 19.45 -11.06 -9.67
C GLU A 234 18.41 -11.23 -10.79
N VAL A 235 18.76 -10.89 -12.03
CA VAL A 235 17.90 -11.11 -13.21
C VAL A 235 17.71 -12.60 -13.45
N ARG A 236 18.78 -13.40 -13.34
CA ARG A 236 18.69 -14.86 -13.49
C ARG A 236 17.79 -15.50 -12.43
N LYS A 237 17.92 -15.09 -11.17
CA LYS A 237 17.03 -15.57 -10.10
C LYS A 237 15.54 -15.26 -10.38
N TRP A 238 15.24 -14.08 -10.91
CA TRP A 238 13.88 -13.74 -11.33
C TRP A 238 13.39 -14.60 -12.49
N ILE A 239 14.26 -14.84 -13.48
CA ILE A 239 13.95 -15.72 -14.61
C ILE A 239 13.67 -17.15 -14.10
N ASP A 240 14.53 -17.71 -13.25
CA ASP A 240 14.36 -19.04 -12.67
C ASP A 240 13.04 -19.15 -11.89
N PHE A 241 12.69 -18.12 -11.10
CA PHE A 241 11.42 -18.07 -10.38
C PHE A 241 10.21 -18.07 -11.33
N ALA A 242 10.23 -17.22 -12.36
CA ALA A 242 9.15 -17.13 -13.32
C ALA A 242 9.02 -18.41 -14.17
N GLU A 243 10.14 -19.00 -14.63
CA GLU A 243 10.15 -20.27 -15.40
C GLU A 243 9.60 -21.42 -14.56
N ALA A 244 9.99 -21.52 -13.28
CA ALA A 244 9.46 -22.52 -12.35
C ALA A 244 7.94 -22.36 -12.12
N ASN A 245 7.41 -21.14 -12.29
CA ASN A 245 5.98 -20.83 -12.24
C ASN A 245 5.32 -20.76 -13.63
N GLY A 246 5.82 -21.52 -14.60
CA GLY A 246 5.24 -21.60 -15.94
C GLY A 246 5.50 -20.41 -16.85
N GLY A 247 6.60 -19.65 -16.63
CA GLY A 247 7.05 -18.52 -17.45
C GLY A 247 6.34 -17.19 -17.16
N THR A 248 5.74 -17.05 -15.97
CA THR A 248 5.04 -15.84 -15.53
C THR A 248 5.07 -15.71 -13.99
N LEU A 249 4.47 -14.66 -13.46
CA LEU A 249 4.27 -14.48 -12.02
C LEU A 249 3.07 -15.29 -11.49
N PRO A 250 3.02 -15.63 -10.19
CA PRO A 250 1.99 -16.49 -9.62
C PRO A 250 0.61 -15.86 -9.64
N ASP A 251 -0.38 -16.70 -9.88
CA ASP A 251 -1.79 -16.36 -9.83
C ASP A 251 -2.41 -16.70 -8.47
N PHE A 252 -3.51 -16.04 -8.15
CA PHE A 252 -4.37 -16.42 -7.04
C PHE A 252 -4.98 -17.80 -7.30
N PRO A 253 -5.04 -18.71 -6.29
CA PRO A 253 -5.35 -20.12 -6.51
C PRO A 253 -6.84 -20.41 -6.81
N LEU A 254 -7.71 -19.42 -6.64
CA LEU A 254 -9.15 -19.56 -6.82
C LEU A 254 -9.68 -18.61 -7.90
N PRO A 255 -10.83 -18.90 -8.53
CA PRO A 255 -11.38 -18.05 -9.58
C PRO A 255 -11.71 -16.63 -9.10
N LEU A 256 -11.41 -15.63 -9.90
CA LEU A 256 -11.76 -14.22 -9.65
C LEU A 256 -12.87 -13.68 -10.57
N GLY A 257 -13.55 -14.57 -11.29
CA GLY A 257 -14.59 -14.21 -12.23
C GLY A 257 -14.05 -13.67 -13.55
N ASP A 258 -14.94 -13.20 -14.40
CA ASP A 258 -14.59 -12.60 -15.70
C ASP A 258 -14.17 -11.14 -15.49
N GLN A 259 -12.86 -10.91 -15.49
CA GLN A 259 -12.26 -9.59 -15.29
C GLN A 259 -12.26 -8.72 -16.56
N SER A 260 -12.81 -9.21 -17.67
CA SER A 260 -13.08 -8.40 -18.87
C SER A 260 -14.34 -7.53 -18.68
N ILE A 261 -15.20 -7.90 -17.73
CA ILE A 261 -16.41 -7.15 -17.39
C ILE A 261 -16.02 -6.03 -16.41
N PRO A 262 -16.24 -4.75 -16.73
CA PRO A 262 -15.96 -3.66 -15.82
C PRO A 262 -16.67 -3.81 -14.48
N CYS A 263 -15.92 -3.77 -13.39
CA CYS A 263 -16.47 -3.75 -12.03
C CYS A 263 -15.55 -2.91 -11.13
N GLY A 264 -16.11 -2.39 -10.04
CA GLY A 264 -15.32 -1.73 -8.99
C GLY A 264 -14.47 -2.72 -8.20
N GLY A 265 -13.77 -2.20 -7.20
CA GLY A 265 -13.10 -3.00 -6.19
C GLY A 265 -13.98 -3.21 -4.97
N ASP A 266 -13.74 -4.28 -4.24
CA ASP A 266 -14.28 -4.53 -2.91
C ASP A 266 -13.15 -4.92 -1.97
N THR A 267 -13.42 -4.88 -0.67
CA THR A 267 -12.42 -5.14 0.37
C THR A 267 -13.00 -6.09 1.40
N HIS A 268 -12.30 -7.20 1.66
CA HIS A 268 -12.62 -8.14 2.73
C HIS A 268 -11.56 -8.06 3.81
N VAL A 269 -12.00 -8.04 5.08
CA VAL A 269 -11.11 -8.00 6.24
C VAL A 269 -11.47 -9.15 7.19
N GLU A 270 -10.46 -9.93 7.58
CA GLU A 270 -10.60 -11.05 8.51
C GLU A 270 -9.52 -10.96 9.59
N ARG A 271 -9.90 -11.17 10.86
CA ARG A 271 -8.95 -11.31 11.95
C ARG A 271 -8.39 -12.72 11.96
N LEU A 272 -7.08 -12.85 11.80
CA LEU A 272 -6.37 -14.14 11.79
C LEU A 272 -6.00 -14.60 13.20
N LEU A 273 -5.45 -13.71 14.05
CA LEU A 273 -5.01 -14.02 15.41
C LEU A 273 -5.41 -12.92 16.38
N GLY A 274 -5.91 -13.31 17.53
CA GLY A 274 -6.06 -12.44 18.72
C GLY A 274 -4.75 -12.33 19.52
N PRO A 275 -4.75 -11.54 20.63
CA PRO A 275 -3.52 -11.22 21.37
C PRO A 275 -2.74 -12.46 21.86
N GLU A 276 -3.39 -13.39 22.54
CA GLU A 276 -2.75 -14.60 23.05
C GLU A 276 -2.22 -15.49 21.92
N GLN A 277 -3.01 -15.66 20.86
CA GLN A 277 -2.63 -16.45 19.70
C GLN A 277 -1.45 -15.82 18.95
N THR A 278 -1.38 -14.49 18.85
CA THR A 278 -0.26 -13.78 18.23
C THR A 278 1.04 -14.04 18.96
N ALA A 279 1.03 -13.96 20.30
CA ALA A 279 2.22 -14.27 21.12
C ALA A 279 2.65 -15.73 20.97
N GLN A 280 1.70 -16.67 20.95
CA GLN A 280 1.97 -18.10 20.75
C GLN A 280 2.55 -18.36 19.33
N PHE A 281 1.95 -17.77 18.31
CA PHE A 281 2.43 -17.89 16.93
C PHE A 281 3.85 -17.33 16.76
N GLU A 282 4.15 -16.19 17.36
CA GLU A 282 5.50 -15.61 17.34
C GLU A 282 6.53 -16.53 18.02
N ALA A 283 6.15 -17.19 19.11
CA ALA A 283 7.01 -18.17 19.79
C ALA A 283 7.28 -19.39 18.89
N LEU A 284 6.26 -19.89 18.18
CA LEU A 284 6.40 -20.99 17.23
C LEU A 284 7.29 -20.61 16.04
N CYS A 285 7.16 -19.40 15.50
CA CYS A 285 8.06 -18.90 14.46
C CYS A 285 9.53 -18.91 14.94
N ARG A 286 9.80 -18.40 16.14
CA ARG A 286 11.15 -18.40 16.72
C ARG A 286 11.71 -19.81 16.93
N GLN A 287 10.88 -20.76 17.39
CA GLN A 287 11.27 -22.17 17.53
C GLN A 287 11.64 -22.79 16.18
N ALA A 288 10.92 -22.42 15.12
CA ALA A 288 11.22 -22.84 13.74
C ALA A 288 12.47 -22.16 13.16
N GLY A 289 13.07 -21.19 13.85
CA GLY A 289 14.17 -20.37 13.33
C GLY A 289 13.73 -19.35 12.28
N ALA A 290 12.46 -18.95 12.33
CA ALA A 290 11.87 -17.97 11.39
C ALA A 290 11.45 -16.68 12.14
N ARG A 291 11.38 -15.58 11.40
CA ARG A 291 10.68 -14.38 11.84
C ARG A 291 9.17 -14.56 11.67
N PHE A 292 8.39 -13.63 12.19
CA PHE A 292 6.94 -13.63 12.03
C PHE A 292 6.52 -13.68 10.54
N SER A 293 7.20 -12.94 9.68
CA SER A 293 6.98 -12.96 8.22
C SER A 293 7.20 -14.35 7.59
N GLY A 294 8.24 -15.07 7.99
CA GLY A 294 8.50 -16.43 7.51
C GLY A 294 7.39 -17.40 7.93
N GLY A 295 6.92 -17.29 9.18
CA GLY A 295 5.76 -18.05 9.66
C GLY A 295 4.46 -17.71 8.92
N LEU A 296 4.23 -16.41 8.65
CA LEU A 296 3.09 -15.97 7.85
C LEU A 296 3.13 -16.58 6.42
N PHE A 297 4.27 -16.52 5.76
CA PHE A 297 4.43 -17.10 4.42
C PHE A 297 4.27 -18.63 4.42
N ALA A 298 4.67 -19.30 5.50
CA ALA A 298 4.41 -20.73 5.67
C ALA A 298 2.90 -21.02 5.80
N CYS A 299 2.17 -20.22 6.58
CA CYS A 299 0.72 -20.36 6.68
C CYS A 299 0.03 -20.10 5.34
N ALA A 300 0.48 -19.11 4.55
CA ALA A 300 -0.01 -18.87 3.20
C ALA A 300 0.27 -20.07 2.26
N ALA A 301 1.47 -20.65 2.33
CA ALA A 301 1.85 -21.81 1.56
C ALA A 301 1.01 -23.05 1.92
N LEU A 302 0.77 -23.29 3.22
CA LEU A 302 -0.07 -24.39 3.70
C LEU A 302 -1.53 -24.20 3.28
N ALA A 303 -2.08 -22.98 3.38
CA ALA A 303 -3.42 -22.69 2.91
C ALA A 303 -3.56 -22.88 1.39
N HIS A 304 -2.55 -22.48 0.63
CA HIS A 304 -2.50 -22.70 -0.82
C HIS A 304 -2.47 -24.20 -1.16
N TYR A 305 -1.68 -24.99 -0.43
CA TYR A 305 -1.68 -26.44 -0.57
C TYR A 305 -3.08 -27.06 -0.33
N GLU A 306 -3.77 -26.63 0.73
CA GLU A 306 -5.11 -27.14 1.05
C GLU A 306 -6.17 -26.75 -0.01
N LEU A 307 -6.00 -25.59 -0.65
CA LEU A 307 -6.94 -25.08 -1.65
C LEU A 307 -6.75 -25.70 -3.04
N CYS A 308 -5.51 -25.95 -3.45
CA CYS A 308 -5.21 -26.40 -4.82
C CYS A 308 -4.21 -27.57 -4.93
N GLY A 309 -3.69 -28.09 -3.83
CA GLY A 309 -2.77 -29.23 -3.81
C GLY A 309 -1.34 -28.91 -4.26
N ALA A 310 -0.97 -27.64 -4.37
CA ALA A 310 0.37 -27.25 -4.83
C ALA A 310 1.42 -27.53 -3.75
N GLU A 311 2.37 -28.44 -4.06
CA GLU A 311 3.48 -28.81 -3.17
C GLU A 311 4.56 -27.74 -3.06
N THR A 312 4.49 -26.71 -3.90
CA THR A 312 5.37 -25.56 -3.87
C THR A 312 4.55 -24.28 -3.98
N TYR A 313 4.77 -23.36 -3.05
CA TYR A 313 4.16 -22.04 -3.08
C TYR A 313 5.12 -21.02 -3.66
N TYR A 314 4.67 -20.29 -4.67
CA TYR A 314 5.38 -19.17 -5.26
C TYR A 314 4.75 -17.89 -4.74
N GLY A 315 5.47 -17.15 -3.92
CA GLY A 315 4.98 -15.93 -3.30
C GLY A 315 5.68 -14.68 -3.82
N LEU A 316 4.98 -13.57 -3.77
CA LEU A 316 5.51 -12.24 -4.02
C LEU A 316 5.12 -11.34 -2.84
N THR A 317 6.09 -10.61 -2.31
CA THR A 317 5.83 -9.67 -1.23
C THR A 317 6.48 -8.32 -1.52
N PRO A 318 5.72 -7.21 -1.41
CA PRO A 318 6.30 -5.89 -1.38
C PRO A 318 7.19 -5.71 -0.15
N THR A 319 8.29 -5.01 -0.31
CA THR A 319 9.20 -4.66 0.78
C THR A 319 9.59 -3.19 0.71
N ASP A 320 9.85 -2.59 1.87
CA ASP A 320 10.30 -1.21 1.97
C ASP A 320 11.78 -1.11 1.61
N LYS A 321 12.10 -0.19 0.70
CA LYS A 321 13.47 0.10 0.26
C LYS A 321 14.11 1.27 1.01
N ARG A 322 13.46 1.81 2.03
CA ARG A 322 14.03 2.87 2.88
C ARG A 322 15.22 2.34 3.66
N LYS A 323 16.31 3.09 3.70
CA LYS A 323 17.57 2.66 4.32
C LYS A 323 18.06 3.56 5.45
N SER A 324 17.57 4.79 5.50
CA SER A 324 18.00 5.80 6.46
C SER A 324 16.85 6.39 7.25
N PRO A 325 17.08 6.97 8.44
CA PRO A 325 16.05 7.71 9.16
C PRO A 325 15.41 8.85 8.34
N ALA A 326 16.17 9.48 7.44
CA ALA A 326 15.65 10.51 6.54
C ALA A 326 14.68 9.93 5.52
N ASP A 327 14.96 8.73 4.98
CA ASP A 327 14.04 8.04 4.06
C ASP A 327 12.69 7.73 4.75
N PHE A 328 12.70 7.30 6.01
CA PHE A 328 11.47 6.98 6.77
C PHE A 328 10.54 8.17 6.94
N MET A 329 11.10 9.37 6.99
CA MET A 329 10.36 10.62 7.10
C MET A 329 10.15 11.29 5.72
N THR A 330 10.28 10.55 4.64
CA THR A 330 10.12 11.03 3.26
C THR A 330 8.90 10.40 2.62
N VAL A 331 8.00 11.22 2.08
CA VAL A 331 6.91 10.76 1.24
C VAL A 331 7.46 10.38 -0.13
N GLY A 332 7.08 9.21 -0.62
CA GLY A 332 7.49 8.65 -1.89
C GLY A 332 7.12 7.17 -1.96
N TRP A 333 7.25 6.57 -3.11
CA TRP A 333 6.98 5.14 -3.29
C TRP A 333 8.29 4.34 -3.24
N PHE A 334 8.72 3.98 -2.04
CA PHE A 334 9.99 3.27 -1.76
C PHE A 334 9.80 1.76 -1.71
N THR A 335 9.05 1.18 -2.63
CA THR A 335 8.72 -0.23 -2.60
C THR A 335 9.45 -1.00 -3.68
N GLY A 336 9.93 -2.19 -3.34
CA GLY A 336 10.36 -3.25 -4.25
C GLY A 336 9.54 -4.51 -4.01
N VAL A 337 9.67 -5.50 -4.88
CA VAL A 337 8.98 -6.79 -4.75
C VAL A 337 10.00 -7.91 -4.65
N VAL A 338 9.82 -8.78 -3.66
CA VAL A 338 10.67 -9.95 -3.43
C VAL A 338 9.90 -11.20 -3.81
N PRO A 339 10.40 -12.00 -4.76
CA PRO A 339 9.88 -13.34 -5.04
C PRO A 339 10.45 -14.33 -4.03
N PHE A 340 9.66 -15.28 -3.58
CA PHE A 340 10.12 -16.38 -2.74
C PHE A 340 9.38 -17.68 -3.06
N THR A 341 10.04 -18.79 -2.83
CA THR A 341 9.53 -20.12 -3.12
C THR A 341 9.53 -20.94 -1.84
N VAL A 342 8.41 -21.59 -1.52
CA VAL A 342 8.27 -22.38 -0.31
C VAL A 342 7.88 -23.81 -0.68
N PRO A 343 8.79 -24.79 -0.54
CA PRO A 343 8.40 -26.20 -0.51
C PRO A 343 7.48 -26.42 0.70
N VAL A 344 6.33 -27.03 0.47
CA VAL A 344 5.32 -27.22 1.50
C VAL A 344 5.47 -28.61 2.12
N ASP A 345 5.70 -28.66 3.44
CA ASP A 345 5.45 -29.88 4.22
C ASP A 345 4.06 -29.76 4.89
N PRO A 346 3.03 -30.46 4.38
CA PRO A 346 1.68 -30.32 4.90
C PRO A 346 1.51 -30.83 6.34
N ASN A 347 2.51 -31.51 6.88
CA ASN A 347 2.51 -32.06 8.26
C ASN A 347 3.39 -31.26 9.21
N SER A 348 4.19 -30.27 8.71
CA SER A 348 5.14 -29.54 9.52
C SER A 348 5.13 -28.05 9.21
N PHE A 349 4.58 -27.28 10.15
CA PHE A 349 4.72 -25.82 10.14
C PHE A 349 6.20 -25.42 10.24
N GLU A 350 6.96 -26.07 11.12
CA GLU A 350 8.36 -25.73 11.40
C GLU A 350 9.24 -25.83 10.14
N GLU A 351 9.15 -26.93 9.41
CA GLU A 351 9.91 -27.12 8.17
C GLU A 351 9.49 -26.11 7.08
N THR A 352 8.19 -25.91 6.92
CA THR A 352 7.64 -24.95 5.95
C THR A 352 8.05 -23.51 6.30
N ALA A 353 8.01 -23.11 7.59
CA ALA A 353 8.41 -21.78 8.04
C ALA A 353 9.92 -21.52 7.88
N ARG A 354 10.75 -22.53 8.16
CA ARG A 354 12.20 -22.46 7.94
C ARG A 354 12.53 -22.27 6.46
N ALA A 355 11.86 -23.04 5.59
CA ALA A 355 12.04 -22.92 4.15
C ALA A 355 11.58 -21.56 3.61
N ALA A 356 10.42 -21.06 4.07
CA ALA A 356 9.90 -19.74 3.70
C ALA A 356 10.86 -18.62 4.11
N GLN A 357 11.37 -18.66 5.34
CA GLN A 357 12.33 -17.67 5.83
C GLN A 357 13.62 -17.68 5.03
N ALA A 358 14.18 -18.86 4.79
CA ALA A 358 15.42 -19.00 4.05
C ALA A 358 15.29 -18.48 2.60
N SER A 359 14.19 -18.80 1.93
CA SER A 359 13.92 -18.33 0.56
C SER A 359 13.75 -16.80 0.51
N PHE A 360 12.98 -16.24 1.43
CA PHE A 360 12.79 -14.80 1.52
C PHE A 360 14.12 -14.06 1.75
N ASP A 361 14.93 -14.51 2.72
CA ASP A 361 16.21 -13.89 3.04
C ASP A 361 17.21 -13.98 1.87
N ALA A 362 17.26 -15.11 1.16
CA ALA A 362 18.12 -15.32 0.01
C ALA A 362 17.74 -14.44 -1.21
N ASN A 363 16.53 -13.90 -1.23
CA ASN A 363 15.99 -13.16 -2.36
C ASN A 363 15.73 -11.66 -2.06
N MET A 364 16.10 -11.16 -0.89
CA MET A 364 15.88 -9.75 -0.51
C MET A 364 16.46 -8.75 -1.52
N ASP A 365 17.60 -9.05 -2.12
CA ASP A 365 18.24 -8.18 -3.12
C ASP A 365 17.43 -8.03 -4.40
N LEU A 366 16.54 -8.99 -4.68
CA LEU A 366 15.67 -8.97 -5.85
C LEU A 366 14.63 -7.84 -5.80
N ALA A 367 14.39 -7.24 -4.63
CA ALA A 367 13.60 -6.02 -4.50
C ALA A 367 14.11 -4.84 -5.34
N ASN A 368 15.38 -4.85 -5.75
CA ASN A 368 15.96 -3.82 -6.59
C ASN A 368 15.78 -4.09 -8.10
N VAL A 369 15.20 -5.22 -8.47
CA VAL A 369 14.97 -5.64 -9.86
C VAL A 369 13.48 -5.65 -10.16
N PRO A 370 12.96 -4.63 -10.86
CA PRO A 370 11.57 -4.66 -11.31
C PRO A 370 11.36 -5.80 -12.32
N PHE A 371 10.25 -6.52 -12.18
CA PHE A 371 9.94 -7.62 -13.11
C PHE A 371 9.74 -7.13 -14.56
N ASP A 372 9.29 -5.90 -14.76
CA ASP A 372 9.21 -5.28 -16.09
C ASP A 372 10.58 -5.25 -16.78
N ARG A 373 11.66 -4.97 -16.03
CA ARG A 373 13.02 -5.03 -16.57
C ARG A 373 13.42 -6.46 -16.93
N VAL A 374 13.00 -7.43 -16.14
CA VAL A 374 13.25 -8.85 -16.47
C VAL A 374 12.53 -9.23 -17.76
N LEU A 375 11.29 -8.79 -17.96
CA LEU A 375 10.54 -9.04 -19.22
C LEU A 375 11.20 -8.40 -20.44
N GLU A 376 11.79 -7.22 -20.30
CA GLU A 376 12.56 -6.58 -21.38
C GLU A 376 13.80 -7.40 -21.79
N LEU A 377 14.50 -7.97 -20.80
CA LEU A 377 15.71 -8.76 -21.01
C LEU A 377 15.41 -10.20 -21.45
N ALA A 378 14.30 -10.77 -20.99
CA ALA A 378 13.88 -12.14 -21.21
C ALA A 378 12.50 -12.20 -21.88
N PRO A 379 12.39 -11.86 -23.18
CA PRO A 379 11.12 -11.71 -23.88
C PRO A 379 10.34 -13.02 -24.10
N TRP A 380 10.90 -14.16 -23.74
CA TRP A 380 10.20 -15.46 -23.71
C TRP A 380 9.33 -15.62 -22.46
N LEU A 381 9.53 -14.82 -21.41
CA LEU A 381 8.64 -14.76 -20.27
C LEU A 381 7.38 -13.95 -20.61
N ARG A 382 6.31 -14.23 -19.88
CA ARG A 382 5.02 -13.57 -20.08
C ARG A 382 4.70 -12.60 -18.95
N LYS A 383 4.11 -11.47 -19.29
CA LYS A 383 3.49 -10.58 -18.31
C LYS A 383 2.42 -11.38 -17.53
N HIS A 384 2.28 -11.08 -16.26
CA HIS A 384 1.24 -11.71 -15.42
C HIS A 384 -0.17 -11.47 -15.98
N GLY A 385 -1.05 -12.43 -15.72
CA GLY A 385 -2.46 -12.35 -16.07
C GLY A 385 -3.29 -11.54 -15.04
N PRO A 386 -4.61 -11.46 -15.25
CA PRO A 386 -5.50 -10.73 -14.37
C PRO A 386 -5.71 -11.41 -13.00
N GLN A 387 -5.32 -12.68 -12.86
CA GLN A 387 -5.37 -13.41 -11.58
C GLN A 387 -4.10 -13.26 -10.73
N PHE A 388 -3.16 -12.45 -11.18
CA PHE A 388 -1.95 -12.14 -10.43
C PHE A 388 -2.23 -11.69 -9.00
N THR A 389 -1.39 -12.12 -8.07
CA THR A 389 -1.55 -11.80 -6.64
C THR A 389 -0.23 -11.48 -5.95
N MET A 390 -0.30 -10.62 -4.94
CA MET A 390 0.78 -10.37 -3.99
C MET A 390 0.24 -10.33 -2.57
N MET A 391 1.10 -10.67 -1.60
CA MET A 391 0.80 -10.55 -0.18
C MET A 391 1.83 -9.63 0.48
N SER A 392 1.37 -8.54 1.05
CA SER A 392 2.17 -7.63 1.86
C SER A 392 2.06 -8.00 3.34
N TYR A 393 3.13 -7.77 4.09
CA TYR A 393 3.13 -7.84 5.54
C TYR A 393 3.56 -6.51 6.13
N MET A 394 2.75 -5.97 7.03
CA MET A 394 3.00 -4.71 7.73
C MET A 394 2.99 -4.98 9.25
N ASP A 395 4.14 -4.81 9.89
CA ASP A 395 4.29 -4.93 11.33
C ASP A 395 4.40 -3.55 11.98
N ALA A 396 3.30 -3.08 12.54
CA ALA A 396 3.24 -1.80 13.22
C ALA A 396 3.76 -1.86 14.67
N GLY A 397 4.07 -3.05 15.17
CA GLY A 397 4.72 -3.25 16.48
C GLY A 397 6.23 -3.03 16.46
N LEU A 398 6.84 -2.84 15.29
CA LEU A 398 8.28 -2.64 15.13
C LEU A 398 8.63 -1.16 14.87
N PRO A 399 9.78 -0.68 15.43
CA PRO A 399 10.30 0.64 15.09
C PRO A 399 10.58 0.79 13.57
N PRO A 400 10.37 1.98 12.99
CA PRO A 400 9.97 3.24 13.63
C PRO A 400 8.45 3.39 13.81
N LEU A 401 7.64 2.50 13.24
CA LEU A 401 6.18 2.61 13.23
C LEU A 401 5.56 2.50 14.62
N SER A 402 6.07 1.63 15.49
CA SER A 402 5.48 1.38 16.82
C SER A 402 5.31 2.64 17.66
N GLY A 403 6.28 3.54 17.64
CA GLY A 403 6.21 4.81 18.38
C GLY A 403 5.18 5.79 17.79
N ILE A 404 5.03 5.81 16.48
CA ILE A 404 4.06 6.67 15.77
C ILE A 404 2.65 6.11 15.94
N VAL A 405 2.48 4.81 15.74
CA VAL A 405 1.20 4.11 15.82
C VAL A 405 0.60 4.21 17.21
N ALA A 406 1.39 4.01 18.25
CA ALA A 406 0.91 4.15 19.64
C ALA A 406 0.32 5.53 19.93
N THR A 407 0.82 6.59 19.28
CA THR A 407 0.30 7.96 19.44
C THR A 407 -0.78 8.29 18.41
N ALA A 408 -0.62 7.79 17.17
CA ALA A 408 -1.48 8.11 16.04
C ALA A 408 -2.86 7.45 16.09
N LEU A 409 -3.02 6.40 16.90
CA LEU A 409 -4.29 5.66 17.02
C LEU A 409 -5.01 5.95 18.34
N ASP A 410 -4.37 6.62 19.31
CA ASP A 410 -4.96 6.91 20.62
C ASP A 410 -6.03 8.01 20.51
N GLY A 411 -7.29 7.60 20.53
CA GLY A 411 -8.45 8.50 20.60
C GLY A 411 -8.73 9.35 19.37
N VAL A 412 -8.07 9.10 18.22
CA VAL A 412 -8.18 9.97 17.01
C VAL A 412 -8.99 9.34 15.88
N ASN A 413 -9.68 8.23 16.10
CA ASN A 413 -10.49 7.54 15.08
C ASN A 413 -9.79 7.41 13.73
N ALA A 414 -8.56 6.89 13.75
CA ALA A 414 -7.74 6.79 12.56
C ALA A 414 -8.37 5.84 11.52
N THR A 415 -8.33 6.26 10.26
CA THR A 415 -8.85 5.46 9.14
C THR A 415 -7.83 5.36 8.02
N ALA A 416 -7.82 4.22 7.33
CA ALA A 416 -7.02 3.97 6.14
C ALA A 416 -7.87 3.26 5.10
N PHE A 417 -8.03 3.86 3.92
CA PHE A 417 -8.89 3.34 2.87
C PHE A 417 -8.21 3.33 1.53
N THR A 418 -8.67 2.40 0.68
CA THR A 418 -8.51 2.47 -0.77
C THR A 418 -9.67 3.25 -1.39
N ASP A 419 -9.55 3.61 -2.66
CA ASP A 419 -10.60 4.36 -3.36
C ASP A 419 -11.80 3.50 -3.81
N GLY A 420 -11.74 2.17 -3.67
CA GLY A 420 -12.81 1.26 -4.08
C GLY A 420 -12.97 1.10 -5.59
N ARG A 421 -12.00 1.56 -6.38
CA ARG A 421 -11.93 1.34 -7.83
C ARG A 421 -11.44 -0.06 -8.16
N SER A 422 -11.47 -0.45 -9.44
CA SER A 422 -10.98 -1.75 -9.90
C SER A 422 -9.51 -1.96 -9.53
N PRO A 423 -9.18 -3.00 -8.73
CA PRO A 423 -7.79 -3.29 -8.45
C PRO A 423 -7.10 -3.85 -9.70
N ALA A 424 -5.83 -3.48 -9.88
CA ALA A 424 -5.02 -4.00 -10.98
C ALA A 424 -4.80 -5.52 -10.90
N TYR A 425 -4.85 -6.04 -9.68
CA TYR A 425 -4.70 -7.45 -9.32
C TYR A 425 -5.26 -7.66 -7.92
N MET A 426 -5.45 -8.92 -7.53
CA MET A 426 -5.84 -9.22 -6.16
C MET A 426 -4.67 -8.95 -5.22
N TYR A 427 -4.89 -8.13 -4.23
CA TYR A 427 -3.87 -7.69 -3.30
C TYR A 427 -4.29 -7.96 -1.86
N SER A 428 -3.42 -8.64 -1.12
CA SER A 428 -3.63 -8.87 0.31
C SER A 428 -2.57 -8.18 1.14
N THR A 429 -3.00 -7.58 2.25
CA THR A 429 -2.13 -7.03 3.27
C THR A 429 -2.42 -7.68 4.60
N VAL A 430 -1.43 -8.29 5.21
CA VAL A 430 -1.50 -8.77 6.59
C VAL A 430 -0.91 -7.69 7.48
N PHE A 431 -1.72 -7.22 8.42
CA PHE A 431 -1.32 -6.24 9.43
C PHE A 431 -1.10 -6.94 10.76
N ARG A 432 0.05 -6.69 11.36
CA ARG A 432 0.24 -6.87 12.79
C ARG A 432 0.14 -5.51 13.44
N LEU A 433 -0.98 -5.26 14.11
CA LEU A 433 -1.27 -4.00 14.76
C LEU A 433 -1.55 -4.28 16.24
N PHE A 434 -0.78 -3.65 17.12
CA PHE A 434 -0.76 -4.02 18.55
C PHE A 434 -0.48 -5.53 18.71
N ASP A 435 -1.38 -6.23 19.38
CA ASP A 435 -1.27 -7.66 19.66
C ASP A 435 -2.12 -8.52 18.72
N GLU A 436 -2.72 -7.94 17.66
CA GLU A 436 -3.61 -8.66 16.75
C GLU A 436 -3.03 -8.75 15.35
N VAL A 437 -3.43 -9.81 14.63
CA VAL A 437 -3.11 -10.02 13.23
C VAL A 437 -4.38 -10.11 12.41
N SER A 438 -4.49 -9.25 11.40
CA SER A 438 -5.61 -9.23 10.47
C SER A 438 -5.14 -9.21 9.04
N ILE A 439 -5.91 -9.79 8.13
CA ILE A 439 -5.71 -9.70 6.69
C ILE A 439 -6.78 -8.81 6.06
N MET A 440 -6.36 -7.94 5.16
CA MET A 440 -7.23 -7.19 4.27
C MET A 440 -6.95 -7.63 2.83
N VAL A 441 -7.99 -7.98 2.10
CA VAL A 441 -7.90 -8.40 0.69
C VAL A 441 -8.71 -7.44 -0.16
N SER A 442 -8.06 -6.81 -1.14
CA SER A 442 -8.71 -6.02 -2.19
C SER A 442 -8.85 -6.87 -3.45
N TYR A 443 -10.06 -6.93 -4.00
CA TYR A 443 -10.41 -7.83 -5.09
C TYR A 443 -11.49 -7.23 -6.02
N PRO A 444 -11.66 -7.77 -7.25
CA PRO A 444 -12.72 -7.33 -8.16
C PRO A 444 -14.11 -7.58 -7.56
N ASN A 445 -14.98 -6.57 -7.51
CA ASN A 445 -16.30 -6.65 -6.91
C ASN A 445 -17.28 -7.45 -7.78
N ASN A 446 -17.15 -8.78 -7.76
CA ASN A 446 -18.07 -9.71 -8.37
C ASN A 446 -18.32 -10.91 -7.44
N PRO A 447 -19.43 -11.64 -7.60
CA PRO A 447 -19.80 -12.76 -6.71
C PRO A 447 -18.77 -13.89 -6.64
N VAL A 448 -18.13 -14.21 -7.77
CA VAL A 448 -17.13 -15.30 -7.84
C VAL A 448 -15.87 -14.94 -7.07
N ALA A 449 -15.35 -13.72 -7.25
CA ALA A 449 -14.18 -13.25 -6.52
C ALA A 449 -14.47 -13.15 -5.02
N ARG A 450 -15.65 -12.66 -4.63
CA ARG A 450 -16.06 -12.57 -3.23
C ARG A 450 -16.07 -13.94 -2.55
N GLU A 451 -16.70 -14.95 -3.17
CA GLU A 451 -16.71 -16.32 -2.65
C GLU A 451 -15.28 -16.89 -2.52
N SER A 452 -14.46 -16.69 -3.53
CA SER A 452 -13.06 -17.15 -3.56
C SER A 452 -12.23 -16.49 -2.46
N VAL A 453 -12.38 -15.19 -2.23
CA VAL A 453 -11.64 -14.45 -1.19
C VAL A 453 -12.08 -14.90 0.21
N ILE A 454 -13.37 -15.06 0.46
CA ILE A 454 -13.86 -15.58 1.74
C ILE A 454 -13.28 -16.98 1.98
N ARG A 455 -13.38 -17.88 1.02
CA ARG A 455 -12.82 -19.23 1.11
C ARG A 455 -11.32 -19.24 1.37
N TYR A 456 -10.57 -18.33 0.73
CA TYR A 456 -9.12 -18.17 0.92
C TYR A 456 -8.79 -17.70 2.34
N THR A 457 -9.47 -16.66 2.83
CA THR A 457 -9.21 -16.10 4.17
C THR A 457 -9.63 -17.06 5.27
N GLU A 458 -10.72 -17.83 5.10
CA GLU A 458 -11.13 -18.91 6.01
C GLU A 458 -10.10 -20.04 6.05
N ALA A 459 -9.55 -20.45 4.90
CA ALA A 459 -8.50 -21.46 4.84
C ALA A 459 -7.23 -20.98 5.55
N LEU A 460 -6.81 -19.74 5.29
CA LEU A 460 -5.65 -19.14 5.94
C LEU A 460 -5.83 -19.06 7.46
N LYS A 461 -7.00 -18.58 7.92
CA LYS A 461 -7.34 -18.53 9.35
C LYS A 461 -7.32 -19.91 9.99
N SER A 462 -7.91 -20.90 9.35
CA SER A 462 -7.89 -22.28 9.82
C SER A 462 -6.47 -22.85 9.97
N VAL A 463 -5.57 -22.51 9.05
CA VAL A 463 -4.15 -22.89 9.18
C VAL A 463 -3.51 -22.23 10.39
N PHE A 464 -3.70 -20.93 10.59
CA PHE A 464 -3.20 -20.22 11.78
C PHE A 464 -3.70 -20.84 13.07
N ASP A 465 -5.02 -21.10 13.17
CA ASP A 465 -5.64 -21.68 14.36
C ASP A 465 -5.05 -23.08 14.68
N ARG A 466 -4.84 -23.93 13.68
CA ARG A 466 -4.26 -25.27 13.86
C ARG A 466 -2.76 -25.23 14.18
N VAL A 467 -2.01 -24.30 13.61
CA VAL A 467 -0.60 -24.08 13.96
C VAL A 467 -0.48 -23.69 15.42
N VAL A 468 -1.26 -22.71 15.87
CA VAL A 468 -1.25 -22.26 17.28
C VAL A 468 -1.70 -23.36 18.23
N ALA A 469 -2.72 -24.14 17.86
CA ALA A 469 -3.21 -25.27 18.65
C ALA A 469 -2.29 -26.51 18.63
N GLY A 470 -1.23 -26.52 17.79
CA GLY A 470 -0.35 -27.70 17.63
C GLY A 470 -1.04 -28.90 16.99
N THR A 471 -2.10 -28.65 16.20
CA THR A 471 -2.93 -29.69 15.57
C THR A 471 -2.84 -29.69 14.05
N LEU A 472 -1.72 -29.19 13.50
CA LEU A 472 -1.48 -29.21 12.07
C LEU A 472 -1.29 -30.67 11.61
N ALA A 473 -2.38 -31.28 11.12
CA ALA A 473 -2.34 -32.53 10.39
C ALA A 473 -2.73 -32.26 8.95
N ALA A 474 -2.23 -33.05 8.01
CA ALA A 474 -2.62 -32.92 6.61
C ALA A 474 -4.14 -32.99 6.46
N VAL A 475 -4.75 -31.88 6.05
CA VAL A 475 -6.16 -31.87 5.66
C VAL A 475 -6.23 -32.40 4.23
N PRO A 476 -7.16 -33.33 3.91
CA PRO A 476 -7.32 -33.81 2.54
C PRO A 476 -7.55 -32.61 1.61
N VAL A 477 -6.78 -32.54 0.53
CA VAL A 477 -6.93 -31.50 -0.50
C VAL A 477 -8.36 -31.48 -0.99
N ARG A 478 -9.08 -30.38 -0.75
CA ARG A 478 -10.41 -30.17 -1.31
C ARG A 478 -10.27 -29.57 -2.71
N VAL A 479 -9.89 -30.38 -3.68
CA VAL A 479 -9.91 -29.96 -5.08
C VAL A 479 -11.35 -29.62 -5.44
N ALA A 480 -11.62 -28.35 -5.69
CA ALA A 480 -12.90 -27.92 -6.27
C ALA A 480 -12.98 -28.52 -7.68
N ARG A 481 -13.99 -29.39 -7.89
CA ARG A 481 -14.38 -29.89 -9.22
C ARG A 481 -15.11 -28.80 -9.98
#